data_27c6b1cf6283c0359be5fbf0199e41d0
#
_entry.id   27c6b1cf6283c0359be5fbf0199e41d0
#
_cell.length_a   1.000
_cell.length_b   1.000
_cell.length_c   1.000
_cell.angle_alpha   90.00
_cell.angle_beta   90.00
_cell.angle_gamma   90.00
#
_symmetry.space_group_name_H-M   'P 1'
#
loop_
_entity.id
_entity.type
_entity.pdbx_description
1 polymer ?
#
loop_
_entity_poly.entity_id
_entity_poly.type
_entity_poly.pdbx_seq_one_letter_code
_entity_poly.pdbx_strand_id
1 'polypeptide(L)'
;YLRYTQEGEQGTYILKPCPSSYHILNRDYCAANEHLTMQIAAQVYGIETAANGLCFFNNDEAAYLTRRFDVHDGKKSQQEDFAALMGYTKANGGSDYKYCNGSYEECAEVIQKYVKAARIDILRFFRLIVFNFISLNDDAHLKNFSLINSGDEYRLSPAYNLINTSLHLTEPRRFALDKGLFKEGMNLGDTHRVGRKDFEEFG
;
A
#
# COMPACT_ATOMS: atom_id res chain seq x y z
N TYR A 1 -15.61 9.23 -20.68
CA TYR A 1 -14.35 9.19 -21.41
C TYR A 1 -13.23 9.60 -20.48
N LEU A 2 -12.15 8.78 -20.37
CA LEU A 2 -10.91 9.15 -19.71
C LEU A 2 -10.08 9.98 -20.67
N ARG A 3 -9.48 11.07 -20.17
CA ARG A 3 -8.48 11.87 -20.90
C ARG A 3 -7.27 12.11 -20.02
N TYR A 4 -6.13 12.33 -20.62
CA TYR A 4 -4.94 12.76 -19.89
C TYR A 4 -5.19 14.15 -19.28
N THR A 5 -4.68 14.33 -18.06
CA THR A 5 -4.69 15.62 -17.37
C THR A 5 -3.75 16.59 -18.11
N GLN A 6 -4.19 17.80 -18.36
CA GLN A 6 -3.35 18.85 -18.93
C GLN A 6 -2.47 19.47 -17.82
N GLU A 7 -1.41 20.18 -18.23
CA GLU A 7 -0.56 20.91 -17.29
C GLU A 7 -1.40 21.91 -16.47
N GLY A 8 -1.22 21.87 -15.14
CA GLY A 8 -1.98 22.69 -14.19
C GLY A 8 -3.34 22.11 -13.78
N GLU A 9 -3.81 21.03 -14.39
CA GLU A 9 -5.04 20.35 -13.97
C GLU A 9 -4.78 19.31 -12.87
N GLN A 10 -5.73 19.17 -11.94
CA GLN A 10 -5.69 18.12 -10.93
C GLN A 10 -6.30 16.83 -11.49
N GLY A 11 -5.49 15.80 -11.65
CA GLY A 11 -5.97 14.47 -12.04
C GLY A 11 -6.81 13.82 -10.95
N THR A 12 -7.93 13.19 -11.33
CA THR A 12 -8.86 12.51 -10.42
C THR A 12 -8.69 11.00 -10.40
N TYR A 13 -7.99 10.45 -11.37
CA TYR A 13 -7.69 9.03 -11.50
C TYR A 13 -6.20 8.80 -11.75
N ILE A 14 -5.74 7.62 -11.36
CA ILE A 14 -4.42 7.08 -11.74
C ILE A 14 -4.68 5.86 -12.61
N LEU A 15 -4.08 5.84 -13.79
CA LEU A 15 -4.11 4.71 -14.73
C LEU A 15 -2.74 4.03 -14.70
N LYS A 16 -2.73 2.74 -14.42
CA LYS A 16 -1.53 1.89 -14.45
C LYS A 16 -1.66 0.91 -15.61
N PRO A 17 -0.97 1.12 -16.73
CA PRO A 17 -0.90 0.16 -17.83
C PRO A 17 -0.03 -1.04 -17.45
N CYS A 18 0.05 -2.03 -18.33
CA CYS A 18 0.97 -3.13 -18.20
C CYS A 18 2.40 -2.63 -18.00
N PRO A 19 3.15 -3.16 -17.00
CA PRO A 19 4.54 -2.77 -16.77
C PRO A 19 5.43 -3.03 -17.99
N SER A 20 6.32 -2.09 -18.32
CA SER A 20 7.24 -2.23 -19.44
C SER A 20 8.41 -3.17 -19.16
N SER A 21 8.73 -3.43 -17.89
CA SER A 21 9.85 -4.29 -17.47
C SER A 21 9.57 -5.75 -17.78
N TYR A 22 10.48 -6.37 -18.56
CA TYR A 22 10.44 -7.80 -18.87
C TYR A 22 10.88 -8.70 -17.71
N HIS A 23 11.42 -8.15 -16.64
CA HIS A 23 11.80 -8.92 -15.44
C HIS A 23 10.61 -9.23 -14.54
N ILE A 24 9.46 -8.60 -14.78
CA ILE A 24 8.21 -8.86 -14.07
C ILE A 24 7.55 -10.09 -14.69
N LEU A 25 7.45 -11.18 -13.92
CA LEU A 25 6.75 -12.39 -14.35
C LEU A 25 5.27 -12.08 -14.53
N ASN A 26 4.64 -12.71 -15.52
CA ASN A 26 3.19 -12.60 -15.76
C ASN A 26 2.70 -11.12 -15.78
N ARG A 27 3.51 -10.22 -16.31
CA ARG A 27 3.25 -8.77 -16.28
C ARG A 27 1.90 -8.35 -16.85
N ASP A 28 1.42 -9.10 -17.86
CA ASP A 28 0.13 -8.83 -18.52
C ASP A 28 -1.06 -9.01 -17.56
N TYR A 29 -0.86 -9.73 -16.45
CA TYR A 29 -1.86 -9.93 -15.41
C TYR A 29 -1.71 -8.98 -14.23
N CYS A 30 -0.72 -8.08 -14.19
CA CYS A 30 -0.53 -7.15 -13.06
C CYS A 30 -1.77 -6.31 -12.77
N ALA A 31 -2.40 -5.74 -13.80
CA ALA A 31 -3.61 -4.93 -13.66
C ALA A 31 -4.79 -5.74 -13.09
N ALA A 32 -5.00 -6.95 -13.59
CA ALA A 32 -6.06 -7.84 -13.11
C ALA A 32 -5.78 -8.32 -11.68
N ASN A 33 -4.53 -8.64 -11.35
CA ASN A 33 -4.12 -9.04 -10.01
C ASN A 33 -4.33 -7.90 -8.99
N GLU A 34 -3.87 -6.69 -9.28
CA GLU A 34 -4.09 -5.54 -8.39
C GLU A 34 -5.59 -5.29 -8.20
N HIS A 35 -6.38 -5.28 -9.27
CA HIS A 35 -7.82 -5.11 -9.18
C HIS A 35 -8.47 -6.20 -8.31
N LEU A 36 -8.20 -7.46 -8.58
CA LEU A 36 -8.77 -8.60 -7.84
C LEU A 36 -8.38 -8.55 -6.36
N THR A 37 -7.10 -8.29 -6.04
CA THR A 37 -6.63 -8.20 -4.66
C THR A 37 -7.31 -7.06 -3.91
N MET A 38 -7.46 -5.88 -4.54
CA MET A 38 -8.20 -4.75 -3.99
C MET A 38 -9.68 -5.09 -3.75
N GLN A 39 -10.34 -5.81 -4.68
CA GLN A 39 -11.73 -6.24 -4.51
C GLN A 39 -11.89 -7.26 -3.37
N ILE A 40 -10.97 -8.21 -3.25
CA ILE A 40 -10.97 -9.18 -2.14
C ILE A 40 -10.80 -8.44 -0.80
N ALA A 41 -9.86 -7.49 -0.71
CA ALA A 41 -9.66 -6.68 0.49
C ALA A 41 -10.95 -5.97 0.91
N ALA A 42 -11.64 -5.34 -0.04
CA ALA A 42 -12.85 -4.57 0.22
C ALA A 42 -14.06 -5.47 0.53
N GLN A 43 -14.35 -6.44 -0.35
CA GLN A 43 -15.62 -7.18 -0.32
C GLN A 43 -15.60 -8.36 0.65
N VAL A 44 -14.45 -9.00 0.85
CA VAL A 44 -14.34 -10.17 1.73
C VAL A 44 -13.85 -9.78 3.11
N TYR A 45 -12.85 -8.91 3.18
CA TYR A 45 -12.22 -8.55 4.46
C TYR A 45 -12.71 -7.22 5.05
N GLY A 46 -13.56 -6.47 4.32
CA GLY A 46 -14.11 -5.20 4.80
C GLY A 46 -13.04 -4.13 5.05
N ILE A 47 -11.95 -4.17 4.30
CA ILE A 47 -10.88 -3.16 4.34
C ILE A 47 -11.31 -1.98 3.48
N GLU A 48 -11.29 -0.76 4.03
CA GLU A 48 -11.54 0.45 3.26
C GLU A 48 -10.43 0.61 2.20
N THR A 49 -10.81 0.56 0.91
CA THR A 49 -9.86 0.65 -0.21
C THR A 49 -10.18 1.84 -1.11
N ALA A 50 -9.17 2.34 -1.83
CA ALA A 50 -9.40 3.27 -2.93
C ALA A 50 -10.31 2.63 -3.98
N ALA A 51 -11.30 3.38 -4.48
CA ALA A 51 -12.17 2.90 -5.54
C ALA A 51 -11.37 2.59 -6.79
N ASN A 52 -11.56 1.42 -7.37
CA ASN A 52 -10.75 0.92 -8.46
C ASN A 52 -11.55 0.09 -9.46
N GLY A 53 -10.98 -0.09 -10.65
CA GLY A 53 -11.56 -0.88 -11.72
C GLY A 53 -10.50 -1.37 -12.70
N LEU A 54 -10.88 -2.38 -13.48
CA LEU A 54 -10.11 -2.86 -14.60
C LEU A 54 -10.68 -2.21 -15.88
N CYS A 55 -9.82 -1.69 -16.73
CA CYS A 55 -10.18 -1.16 -18.05
C CYS A 55 -9.27 -1.76 -19.11
N PHE A 56 -9.66 -1.60 -20.37
CA PHE A 56 -8.93 -2.16 -21.51
C PHE A 56 -8.66 -1.06 -22.53
N PHE A 57 -7.47 -1.08 -23.11
CA PHE A 57 -7.15 -0.28 -24.27
C PHE A 57 -7.78 -0.88 -25.54
N ASN A 58 -7.73 -0.15 -26.66
CA ASN A 58 -8.29 -0.62 -27.95
C ASN A 58 -7.60 -1.88 -28.51
N ASN A 59 -6.44 -2.22 -28.00
CA ASN A 59 -5.68 -3.44 -28.32
C ASN A 59 -5.93 -4.58 -27.34
N ASP A 60 -7.00 -4.50 -26.54
CA ASP A 60 -7.38 -5.44 -25.49
C ASP A 60 -6.37 -5.57 -24.32
N GLU A 61 -5.35 -4.70 -24.26
CA GLU A 61 -4.43 -4.67 -23.14
C GLU A 61 -5.11 -4.14 -21.89
N ALA A 62 -5.00 -4.89 -20.78
CA ALA A 62 -5.60 -4.51 -19.51
C ALA A 62 -4.81 -3.40 -18.82
N ALA A 63 -5.51 -2.48 -18.17
CA ALA A 63 -4.95 -1.46 -17.30
C ALA A 63 -5.75 -1.35 -16.00
N TYR A 64 -5.06 -1.16 -14.90
CA TYR A 64 -5.68 -0.87 -13.61
C TYR A 64 -5.97 0.62 -13.50
N LEU A 65 -7.19 0.95 -13.09
CA LEU A 65 -7.65 2.31 -12.89
C LEU A 65 -8.05 2.49 -11.43
N THR A 66 -7.51 3.51 -10.75
CA THR A 66 -7.93 3.85 -9.39
C THR A 66 -8.31 5.31 -9.28
N ARG A 67 -9.38 5.58 -8.53
CA ARG A 67 -9.78 6.94 -8.20
C ARG A 67 -8.90 7.46 -7.07
N ARG A 68 -8.41 8.67 -7.23
CA ARG A 68 -7.67 9.36 -6.17
C ARG A 68 -8.62 9.71 -5.03
N PHE A 69 -8.32 9.18 -3.85
CA PHE A 69 -9.09 9.45 -2.63
C PHE A 69 -8.72 10.78 -1.97
N ASP A 70 -7.60 11.37 -2.39
CA ASP A 70 -7.12 12.67 -1.92
C ASP A 70 -7.63 13.85 -2.75
N VAL A 71 -8.49 13.61 -3.77
CA VAL A 71 -9.06 14.66 -4.62
C VAL A 71 -10.58 14.62 -4.57
N HIS A 72 -11.18 15.69 -4.04
CA HIS A 72 -12.63 15.88 -3.97
C HIS A 72 -12.99 17.26 -4.55
N ASP A 73 -13.94 17.27 -5.49
CA ASP A 73 -14.43 18.51 -6.15
C ASP A 73 -13.29 19.39 -6.70
N GLY A 74 -12.28 18.77 -7.30
CA GLY A 74 -11.12 19.45 -7.86
C GLY A 74 -10.12 19.97 -6.82
N LYS A 75 -10.35 19.75 -5.54
CA LYS A 75 -9.44 20.15 -4.45
C LYS A 75 -8.69 18.93 -3.95
N LYS A 76 -7.38 19.10 -3.71
CA LYS A 76 -6.52 18.08 -3.13
C LYS A 76 -6.46 18.24 -1.62
N SER A 77 -6.78 17.16 -0.89
CA SER A 77 -6.53 17.06 0.55
C SER A 77 -5.03 16.85 0.83
N GLN A 78 -4.57 17.29 1.98
CA GLN A 78 -3.22 17.00 2.44
C GLN A 78 -3.11 15.48 2.70
N GLN A 79 -2.06 14.89 2.17
CA GLN A 79 -1.73 13.49 2.34
C GLN A 79 -0.21 13.36 2.50
N GLU A 80 0.23 12.60 3.51
CA GLU A 80 1.64 12.29 3.72
C GLU A 80 1.83 10.78 3.89
N ASP A 81 2.81 10.22 3.20
CA ASP A 81 3.17 8.81 3.37
C ASP A 81 4.01 8.57 4.64
N PHE A 82 4.01 7.34 5.11
CA PHE A 82 4.69 7.01 6.37
C PHE A 82 6.20 7.16 6.30
N ALA A 83 6.83 7.00 5.13
CA ALA A 83 8.24 7.29 4.98
C ALA A 83 8.53 8.77 5.27
N ALA A 84 7.72 9.68 4.72
CA ALA A 84 7.84 11.12 4.98
C ALA A 84 7.54 11.47 6.45
N LEU A 85 6.50 10.90 7.05
CA LEU A 85 6.14 11.13 8.45
C LEU A 85 7.19 10.64 9.45
N MET A 86 7.95 9.60 9.08
CA MET A 86 9.10 9.09 9.84
C MET A 86 10.42 9.83 9.51
N GLY A 87 10.40 10.75 8.54
CA GLY A 87 11.59 11.50 8.12
C GLY A 87 12.55 10.69 7.23
N TYR A 88 12.12 9.58 6.65
CA TYR A 88 12.96 8.78 5.77
C TYR A 88 12.93 9.30 4.34
N THR A 89 14.11 9.53 3.78
CA THR A 89 14.32 10.04 2.43
C THR A 89 15.50 9.33 1.76
N LYS A 90 15.67 9.53 0.46
CA LYS A 90 16.87 9.03 -0.24
C LYS A 90 18.17 9.57 0.35
N ALA A 91 18.15 10.78 0.91
CA ALA A 91 19.35 11.43 1.45
C ALA A 91 19.86 10.76 2.73
N ASN A 92 18.97 10.20 3.57
CA ASN A 92 19.31 9.60 4.85
C ASN A 92 19.12 8.07 4.92
N GLY A 93 18.47 7.47 3.93
CA GLY A 93 18.16 6.03 3.90
C GLY A 93 18.57 5.31 2.61
N GLY A 94 19.23 6.00 1.66
CA GLY A 94 19.62 5.40 0.38
C GLY A 94 18.46 5.16 -0.58
N SER A 95 18.69 4.36 -1.64
CA SER A 95 17.68 4.04 -2.66
C SER A 95 16.47 3.31 -2.09
N ASP A 96 16.71 2.45 -1.11
CA ASP A 96 15.73 1.50 -0.57
C ASP A 96 15.13 1.94 0.78
N TYR A 97 15.26 3.24 1.11
CA TYR A 97 14.80 3.83 2.37
C TYR A 97 13.36 3.46 2.76
N LYS A 98 12.51 3.20 1.79
CA LYS A 98 11.11 2.84 2.00
C LYS A 98 10.90 1.40 2.47
N TYR A 99 11.93 0.54 2.38
CA TYR A 99 11.91 -0.86 2.81
C TYR A 99 12.77 -1.11 4.05
N CYS A 100 13.95 -0.46 4.14
CA CYS A 100 15.00 -0.84 5.09
C CYS A 100 14.91 -0.16 6.45
N ASN A 101 14.18 0.95 6.59
CA ASN A 101 14.33 1.84 7.74
C ASN A 101 13.17 1.81 8.73
N GLY A 102 12.19 0.94 8.58
CA GLY A 102 11.04 0.91 9.49
C GLY A 102 10.49 -0.47 9.73
N SER A 103 9.60 -0.56 10.71
CA SER A 103 8.76 -1.71 11.02
C SER A 103 7.28 -1.32 10.96
N TYR A 104 6.39 -2.32 10.95
CA TYR A 104 4.94 -2.02 11.02
C TYR A 104 4.53 -1.53 12.42
N GLU A 105 5.26 -1.88 13.48
CA GLU A 105 5.06 -1.30 14.81
C GLU A 105 5.35 0.20 14.82
N GLU A 106 6.46 0.64 14.20
CA GLU A 106 6.78 2.07 14.03
C GLU A 106 5.71 2.80 13.18
N CYS A 107 5.11 2.11 12.21
CA CYS A 107 3.95 2.63 11.48
C CYS A 107 2.73 2.85 12.38
N ALA A 108 2.44 1.93 13.30
CA ALA A 108 1.36 2.08 14.27
C ALA A 108 1.62 3.26 15.22
N GLU A 109 2.87 3.52 15.60
CA GLU A 109 3.25 4.71 16.38
C GLU A 109 3.01 6.03 15.62
N VAL A 110 3.24 6.05 14.31
CA VAL A 110 2.89 7.21 13.47
C VAL A 110 1.40 7.49 13.56
N ILE A 111 0.55 6.46 13.47
CA ILE A 111 -0.89 6.61 13.64
C ILE A 111 -1.21 7.13 15.05
N GLN A 112 -0.63 6.50 16.08
CA GLN A 112 -0.82 6.91 17.48
C GLN A 112 -0.47 8.38 17.71
N LYS A 113 0.56 8.88 17.05
CA LYS A 113 1.07 10.24 17.20
C LYS A 113 0.22 11.30 16.52
N TYR A 114 -0.30 11.02 15.33
CA TYR A 114 -0.90 12.04 14.46
C TYR A 114 -2.41 11.91 14.31
N VAL A 115 -3.02 10.78 14.66
CA VAL A 115 -4.44 10.53 14.49
C VAL A 115 -5.17 10.67 15.83
N LYS A 116 -6.22 11.49 15.87
CA LYS A 116 -6.99 11.70 17.11
C LYS A 116 -7.77 10.45 17.54
N ALA A 117 -8.40 9.76 16.58
CA ALA A 117 -9.10 8.49 16.81
C ALA A 117 -8.17 7.28 16.59
N ALA A 118 -6.92 7.34 17.07
CA ALA A 118 -5.83 6.41 16.76
C ALA A 118 -6.20 4.92 16.93
N ARG A 119 -6.97 4.56 17.98
CA ARG A 119 -7.35 3.17 18.22
C ARG A 119 -8.13 2.53 17.07
N ILE A 120 -9.00 3.30 16.41
CA ILE A 120 -9.78 2.81 15.26
C ILE A 120 -8.84 2.59 14.07
N ASP A 121 -7.96 3.54 13.80
CA ASP A 121 -7.06 3.46 12.65
C ASP A 121 -5.91 2.48 12.87
N ILE A 122 -5.46 2.26 14.11
CA ILE A 122 -4.53 1.16 14.45
C ILE A 122 -5.17 -0.20 14.15
N LEU A 123 -6.44 -0.40 14.51
CA LEU A 123 -7.15 -1.65 14.19
C LEU A 123 -7.32 -1.82 12.66
N ARG A 124 -7.62 -0.74 11.93
CA ARG A 124 -7.67 -0.77 10.45
C ARG A 124 -6.31 -1.11 9.86
N PHE A 125 -5.25 -0.51 10.39
CA PHE A 125 -3.88 -0.76 9.96
C PHE A 125 -3.47 -2.20 10.26
N PHE A 126 -3.72 -2.72 11.47
CA PHE A 126 -3.49 -4.12 11.82
C PHE A 126 -4.15 -5.08 10.81
N ARG A 127 -5.44 -4.88 10.52
CA ARG A 127 -6.16 -5.70 9.51
C ARG A 127 -5.52 -5.62 8.13
N LEU A 128 -5.03 -4.44 7.75
CA LEU A 128 -4.35 -4.23 6.48
C LEU A 128 -2.99 -4.96 6.43
N ILE A 129 -2.21 -4.96 7.53
CA ILE A 129 -0.95 -5.70 7.60
C ILE A 129 -1.18 -7.21 7.53
N VAL A 130 -2.16 -7.74 8.28
CA VAL A 130 -2.55 -9.16 8.17
C VAL A 130 -2.96 -9.50 6.74
N PHE A 131 -3.75 -8.64 6.09
CA PHE A 131 -4.17 -8.85 4.70
C PHE A 131 -2.98 -8.87 3.74
N ASN A 132 -2.06 -7.90 3.83
CA ASN A 132 -0.85 -7.87 3.00
C ASN A 132 -0.02 -9.16 3.16
N PHE A 133 0.08 -9.67 4.38
CA PHE A 133 0.78 -10.93 4.65
C PHE A 133 0.09 -12.14 3.98
N ILE A 134 -1.22 -12.31 4.16
CA ILE A 134 -1.93 -13.46 3.59
C ILE A 134 -2.10 -13.37 2.07
N SER A 135 -2.16 -12.16 1.51
CA SER A 135 -2.22 -11.93 0.06
C SER A 135 -0.85 -11.94 -0.60
N LEU A 136 0.22 -12.16 0.16
CA LEU A 136 1.61 -12.19 -0.32
C LEU A 136 2.01 -10.89 -1.03
N ASN A 137 1.66 -9.75 -0.44
CA ASN A 137 2.07 -8.43 -0.92
C ASN A 137 3.38 -8.00 -0.26
N ASP A 138 4.52 -8.36 -0.84
CA ASP A 138 5.83 -7.97 -0.35
C ASP A 138 6.29 -6.57 -0.82
N ASP A 139 5.42 -5.83 -1.49
CA ASP A 139 5.63 -4.42 -1.83
C ASP A 139 4.89 -3.45 -0.88
N ALA A 140 4.35 -3.94 0.23
CA ALA A 140 3.66 -3.13 1.24
C ALA A 140 4.65 -2.28 2.09
N HIS A 141 5.45 -1.44 1.41
CA HIS A 141 6.47 -0.59 2.02
C HIS A 141 5.90 0.71 2.62
N LEU A 142 6.72 1.50 3.33
CA LEU A 142 6.32 2.71 4.05
C LEU A 142 5.54 3.74 3.21
N LYS A 143 5.77 3.81 1.89
CA LYS A 143 5.06 4.73 0.99
C LYS A 143 3.68 4.21 0.54
N ASN A 144 3.33 2.98 0.88
CA ASN A 144 2.02 2.39 0.59
C ASN A 144 1.01 2.60 1.74
N PHE A 145 1.41 3.33 2.77
CA PHE A 145 0.56 3.77 3.86
C PHE A 145 0.64 5.27 3.98
N SER A 146 -0.49 5.94 4.23
CA SER A 146 -0.55 7.40 4.31
C SER A 146 -1.56 7.83 5.37
N LEU A 147 -1.33 9.01 5.92
CA LEU A 147 -2.36 9.76 6.61
C LEU A 147 -2.96 10.79 5.65
N ILE A 148 -4.27 10.96 5.69
CA ILE A 148 -5.00 11.96 4.91
C ILE A 148 -5.78 12.90 5.83
N ASN A 149 -5.77 14.18 5.50
CA ASN A 149 -6.60 15.18 6.17
C ASN A 149 -8.07 15.02 5.75
N SER A 150 -8.94 14.82 6.72
CA SER A 150 -10.39 14.73 6.52
C SER A 150 -11.08 15.83 7.32
N GLY A 151 -11.02 17.06 6.82
CA GLY A 151 -11.47 18.26 7.54
C GLY A 151 -10.40 18.76 8.51
N ASP A 152 -10.68 18.72 9.81
CA ASP A 152 -9.74 19.20 10.85
C ASP A 152 -8.89 18.07 11.46
N GLU A 153 -9.01 16.85 10.98
CA GLU A 153 -8.37 15.68 11.59
C GLU A 153 -7.67 14.82 10.54
N TYR A 154 -6.55 14.22 10.93
CA TYR A 154 -5.89 13.19 10.14
C TYR A 154 -6.46 11.82 10.46
N ARG A 155 -6.54 10.97 9.45
CA ARG A 155 -6.91 9.55 9.55
C ARG A 155 -6.04 8.69 8.63
N LEU A 156 -6.02 7.40 8.89
CA LEU A 156 -5.43 6.44 7.95
C LEU A 156 -6.17 6.53 6.61
N SER A 157 -5.44 6.66 5.52
CA SER A 157 -6.03 6.67 4.18
C SER A 157 -6.70 5.34 3.85
N PRO A 158 -7.64 5.30 2.90
CA PRO A 158 -8.04 4.05 2.28
C PRO A 158 -6.81 3.28 1.77
N ALA A 159 -6.84 1.95 1.83
CA ALA A 159 -5.76 1.13 1.30
C ALA A 159 -5.65 1.24 -0.22
N TYR A 160 -4.45 1.21 -0.74
CA TYR A 160 -4.11 1.27 -2.15
C TYR A 160 -2.90 0.40 -2.46
N ASN A 161 -2.68 0.09 -3.74
CA ASN A 161 -1.52 -0.69 -4.20
C ASN A 161 -1.45 -2.09 -3.55
N LEU A 162 -2.63 -2.75 -3.41
CA LEU A 162 -2.70 -4.12 -2.92
C LEU A 162 -2.59 -5.08 -4.10
N ILE A 163 -1.53 -5.87 -4.12
CA ILE A 163 -1.24 -6.82 -5.19
C ILE A 163 -0.59 -8.08 -4.62
N ASN A 164 -0.90 -9.25 -5.17
CA ASN A 164 -0.14 -10.46 -4.86
C ASN A 164 1.16 -10.46 -5.65
N THR A 165 2.25 -10.06 -5.03
CA THR A 165 3.56 -9.94 -5.68
C THR A 165 4.20 -11.29 -6.01
N SER A 166 3.80 -12.38 -5.34
CA SER A 166 4.35 -13.71 -5.59
C SER A 166 4.06 -14.24 -7.00
N LEU A 167 3.08 -13.68 -7.70
CA LEU A 167 2.80 -13.99 -9.09
C LEU A 167 3.77 -13.31 -10.07
N HIS A 168 4.50 -12.30 -9.60
CA HIS A 168 5.29 -11.40 -10.44
C HIS A 168 6.78 -11.39 -10.11
N LEU A 169 7.18 -12.01 -8.99
CA LEU A 169 8.55 -12.06 -8.51
C LEU A 169 9.05 -13.51 -8.43
N THR A 170 10.32 -13.71 -8.72
CA THR A 170 10.97 -15.03 -8.58
C THR A 170 11.20 -15.41 -7.12
N GLU A 171 11.51 -14.43 -6.28
CA GLU A 171 11.84 -14.61 -4.87
C GLU A 171 11.04 -13.59 -4.01
N PRO A 172 9.73 -13.83 -3.80
CA PRO A 172 8.92 -12.93 -2.98
C PRO A 172 9.31 -13.04 -1.50
N ARG A 173 9.37 -11.89 -0.83
CA ARG A 173 9.61 -11.80 0.61
C ARG A 173 8.31 -12.00 1.40
N ARG A 174 8.41 -12.23 2.70
CA ARG A 174 7.23 -12.35 3.58
C ARG A 174 6.66 -11.00 3.97
N PHE A 175 7.55 -10.02 4.15
CA PHE A 175 7.21 -8.64 4.43
C PHE A 175 8.01 -7.72 3.51
N ALA A 176 7.43 -6.57 3.17
CA ALA A 176 8.11 -5.52 2.43
C ALA A 176 9.20 -4.86 3.28
N LEU A 177 8.94 -4.67 4.57
CA LEU A 177 9.88 -4.04 5.49
C LEU A 177 10.88 -5.07 6.04
N ASP A 178 12.17 -4.73 6.00
CA ASP A 178 13.25 -5.61 6.41
C ASP A 178 13.17 -6.00 7.90
N LYS A 179 12.67 -5.12 8.75
CA LYS A 179 12.41 -5.41 10.16
C LYS A 179 11.16 -6.26 10.41
N GLY A 180 10.22 -6.32 9.44
CA GLY A 180 8.95 -6.99 9.60
C GLY A 180 8.00 -6.26 10.56
N LEU A 181 7.37 -7.00 11.49
CA LEU A 181 6.36 -6.46 12.39
C LEU A 181 6.95 -5.54 13.48
N PHE A 182 8.06 -5.90 14.10
CA PHE A 182 8.58 -5.31 15.32
C PHE A 182 9.77 -4.38 15.09
N LYS A 183 9.95 -3.40 15.97
CA LYS A 183 11.06 -2.43 15.93
C LYS A 183 12.44 -3.07 16.06
N GLU A 184 12.55 -4.06 16.93
CA GLU A 184 13.77 -4.83 17.14
C GLU A 184 14.10 -5.72 15.94
N GLY A 185 13.17 -5.80 15.01
CA GLY A 185 13.23 -6.67 13.85
C GLY A 185 12.78 -8.10 14.15
N MET A 186 12.50 -8.83 13.08
CA MET A 186 12.17 -10.25 13.14
C MET A 186 13.29 -11.06 12.51
N ASN A 187 13.53 -12.27 13.02
CA ASN A 187 14.34 -13.24 12.28
C ASN A 187 13.53 -13.80 11.12
N LEU A 188 13.64 -13.18 9.95
CA LEU A 188 12.93 -13.57 8.73
C LEU A 188 13.67 -14.67 7.93
N GLY A 189 14.70 -15.29 8.53
CA GLY A 189 15.41 -16.42 7.93
C GLY A 189 14.57 -17.69 7.79
N ASP A 190 15.12 -18.70 7.11
CA ASP A 190 14.41 -19.95 6.74
C ASP A 190 13.85 -20.75 7.92
N THR A 191 14.35 -20.51 9.14
CA THR A 191 13.98 -21.26 10.35
C THR A 191 12.76 -20.68 11.08
N HIS A 192 12.41 -19.40 10.88
CA HIS A 192 11.25 -18.79 11.51
C HIS A 192 10.07 -18.74 10.53
N ARG A 193 8.99 -19.42 10.91
CA ARG A 193 7.71 -19.34 10.19
C ARG A 193 6.83 -18.30 10.86
N VAL A 194 6.75 -17.13 10.25
CA VAL A 194 5.77 -16.11 10.65
C VAL A 194 4.36 -16.70 10.62
N GLY A 195 3.61 -16.51 11.69
CA GLY A 195 2.28 -17.08 11.82
C GLY A 195 1.40 -16.33 12.82
N ARG A 196 0.36 -17.00 13.28
CA ARG A 196 -0.66 -16.41 14.15
C ARG A 196 -0.10 -15.78 15.41
N LYS A 197 0.91 -16.42 16.07
CA LYS A 197 1.50 -15.92 17.31
C LYS A 197 2.17 -14.56 17.14
N ASP A 198 2.89 -14.37 16.04
CA ASP A 198 3.56 -13.10 15.76
C ASP A 198 2.53 -11.97 15.60
N PHE A 199 1.39 -12.25 14.97
CA PHE A 199 0.30 -11.27 14.83
C PHE A 199 -0.50 -11.05 16.12
N GLU A 200 -0.63 -12.07 17.00
CA GLU A 200 -1.23 -11.91 18.35
C GLU A 200 -0.34 -11.06 19.27
N GLU A 201 0.98 -11.11 19.08
CA GLU A 201 1.92 -10.26 19.81
C GLU A 201 1.97 -8.83 19.26
N PHE A 202 1.83 -8.68 17.93
CA PHE A 202 1.81 -7.39 17.24
C PHE A 202 0.53 -6.58 17.51
N GLY A 203 -0.64 -7.20 17.67
CA GLY A 203 -1.99 -6.59 17.85
C GLY A 203 -2.40 -6.44 19.26
#